data_b250af33a55f1a753cfe116b79fde969
#
_entry.id   b250af33a55f1a753cfe116b79fde969
#
_cell.length_a   1.000
_cell.length_b   1.000
_cell.length_c   1.000
_cell.angle_alpha   90.00
_cell.angle_beta   90.00
_cell.angle_gamma   90.00
#
_symmetry.space_group_name_H-M   'P 1'
#
loop_
_entity.id
_entity.type
_entity.pdbx_description
1 polymer ?
#
loop_
_entity_poly.entity_id
_entity_poly.type
_entity_poly.pdbx_seq_one_letter_code
_entity_poly.pdbx_strand_id
1 'polypeptide(L)'
;MAKTISKPLALAVAVGLTLGGSFSVGAPAFAQNLVNEPQTAEGTPAASTIPAGDNFSLTIHKRVNSQTLRNATGQEDDSVGGEPLQGAQFTLRKLKGNVRNQAELAQLSAKANEFNKPHSTEQLAENEFDAPATQAQTTGANGKTEFTNLGAGAYLVTEVATPQVGENDPRAYVPSRPFIVFVPMTNPNGAGWNSNVHVYPKNSEARVQKAVVDANKHAESDGAPQGSSLVSYTLDGVIPAAPQGRQLTDFTLTDSSNSAELRFDGNFVKSVQRIPAGQTEDAAVDLAQGTYSVSTVSADNLPENRANIAEGANQAFNIVVADPSAAGLNPGDTLRVVVEATLLQAPDQNIENSVNESGIFRDPAQSVDDVDFHTPNDKVVTHIGKIRVIKFEEGTENAENPVRLSGAEFELFNCAIPDTVVRKGTTGENGELLFEGIHVTDWVNNEAPTENVRYCLRETKAPDGYTKVNDVIENIELLRADQGTVTSGEGEQTVTVRLKSLNVSNRPTSEVPILPSTGGMGILLVALFGLGIIAGGVYAARRNSAKA
;
A
#
# COMPACT_ATOMS: atom_id res chain seq x y z
N MET A 1 16.14 21.00 -0.73
CA MET A 1 14.73 21.20 -0.32
C MET A 1 13.90 20.26 -1.18
N ALA A 2 13.72 19.05 -0.72
CA ALA A 2 12.89 18.07 -1.42
C ALA A 2 11.43 18.33 -1.06
N LYS A 3 10.61 18.66 -2.04
CA LYS A 3 9.15 18.69 -1.90
C LYS A 3 8.65 17.26 -2.01
N THR A 4 8.30 16.69 -0.88
CA THR A 4 7.53 15.45 -0.82
C THR A 4 6.14 15.77 -1.36
N ILE A 5 5.79 15.21 -2.51
CA ILE A 5 4.42 15.28 -3.03
C ILE A 5 3.73 14.01 -2.55
N SER A 6 3.12 14.11 -1.37
CA SER A 6 2.13 13.12 -0.94
C SER A 6 0.82 13.42 -1.67
N LYS A 7 0.30 12.43 -2.41
CA LYS A 7 -1.09 12.48 -2.88
C LYS A 7 -1.99 12.51 -1.64
N PRO A 8 -2.93 13.46 -1.52
CA PRO A 8 -3.83 13.46 -0.38
C PRO A 8 -4.80 12.29 -0.50
N LEU A 9 -4.76 11.41 0.49
CA LEU A 9 -5.88 10.54 0.79
C LEU A 9 -7.07 11.48 1.08
N ALA A 10 -8.07 11.48 0.22
CA ALA A 10 -9.28 12.27 0.45
C ALA A 10 -10.08 11.61 1.60
N LEU A 11 -9.68 11.90 2.83
CA LEU A 11 -10.43 11.57 4.03
C LEU A 11 -11.40 12.73 4.27
N ALA A 12 -12.67 12.49 4.08
CA ALA A 12 -13.71 13.46 4.45
C ALA A 12 -13.77 13.56 5.99
N VAL A 13 -13.12 14.58 6.54
CA VAL A 13 -13.19 14.91 7.97
C VAL A 13 -14.42 15.74 8.22
N ALA A 14 -15.38 15.19 8.95
CA ALA A 14 -16.45 15.97 9.59
C ALA A 14 -15.92 16.51 10.94
N VAL A 15 -15.59 17.79 10.96
CA VAL A 15 -15.24 18.52 12.21
C VAL A 15 -16.50 18.79 13.01
N GLY A 16 -16.65 18.13 14.16
CA GLY A 16 -17.65 18.44 15.18
C GLY A 16 -17.02 19.20 16.34
N LEU A 17 -17.47 20.44 16.56
CA LEU A 17 -17.07 21.26 17.72
C LEU A 17 -17.53 20.61 19.03
N THR A 18 -16.60 20.47 19.99
CA THR A 18 -16.88 20.02 21.35
C THR A 18 -17.10 21.22 22.30
N LEU A 19 -18.19 21.20 23.04
CA LEU A 19 -18.34 21.95 24.29
C LEU A 19 -18.38 20.98 25.47
N GLY A 20 -17.60 21.30 26.48
CA GLY A 20 -17.10 20.44 27.53
C GLY A 20 -18.13 19.68 28.37
N GLY A 21 -17.74 18.49 28.74
CA GLY A 21 -18.33 17.61 29.74
C GLY A 21 -17.46 16.37 29.89
N SER A 22 -17.16 16.01 31.13
CA SER A 22 -16.31 14.87 31.52
C SER A 22 -16.70 13.59 30.82
N PHE A 23 -15.76 13.06 29.99
CA PHE A 23 -15.99 11.84 29.21
C PHE A 23 -15.51 10.60 29.96
N SER A 24 -16.46 9.74 30.32
CA SER A 24 -16.21 8.31 30.36
C SER A 24 -15.90 7.85 28.93
N VAL A 25 -14.80 7.13 28.74
CA VAL A 25 -14.39 6.57 27.45
C VAL A 25 -15.52 5.65 26.96
N GLY A 26 -16.38 6.18 26.09
CA GLY A 26 -17.43 5.40 25.43
C GLY A 26 -16.84 4.68 24.22
N ALA A 27 -17.05 3.38 24.16
CA ALA A 27 -16.75 2.58 22.99
C ALA A 27 -17.39 3.18 21.72
N PRO A 28 -16.72 3.08 20.55
CA PRO A 28 -17.25 3.61 19.31
C PRO A 28 -18.59 2.98 18.96
N ALA A 29 -19.45 3.80 18.44
CA ALA A 29 -20.83 3.48 18.21
C ALA A 29 -21.02 2.65 16.96
N PHE A 30 -21.42 1.46 17.18
CA PHE A 30 -21.75 0.50 16.14
C PHE A 30 -23.23 0.55 15.77
N ALA A 31 -23.56 -0.01 14.60
CA ALA A 31 -24.88 -0.11 14.03
C ALA A 31 -25.95 -0.47 15.09
N GLN A 32 -26.42 0.52 15.80
CA GLN A 32 -27.57 0.34 16.67
C GLN A 32 -28.83 0.46 15.81
N ASN A 33 -29.34 -0.68 15.36
CA ASN A 33 -30.74 -0.77 14.98
C ASN A 33 -31.55 -0.95 16.25
N LEU A 34 -31.57 0.10 17.09
CA LEU A 34 -32.47 0.09 18.23
C LEU A 34 -33.89 0.26 17.68
N VAL A 35 -34.58 -0.86 17.58
CA VAL A 35 -36.02 -0.84 17.47
C VAL A 35 -36.53 -0.32 18.82
N ASN A 36 -37.12 0.87 18.82
CA ASN A 36 -37.78 1.37 20.00
C ASN A 36 -38.83 0.34 20.46
N GLU A 37 -38.79 0.00 21.75
CA GLU A 37 -39.96 -0.65 22.36
C GLU A 37 -41.22 0.04 21.88
N PRO A 38 -42.32 -0.68 21.61
CA PRO A 38 -43.62 -0.07 21.59
C PRO A 38 -43.82 0.55 22.99
N GLN A 39 -43.50 1.84 23.10
CA GLN A 39 -43.63 2.54 24.38
C GLN A 39 -45.09 2.44 24.79
N THR A 40 -45.36 1.93 25.95
CA THR A 40 -46.66 2.05 26.63
C THR A 40 -46.85 3.46 27.20
N ALA A 41 -46.35 4.49 26.50
CA ALA A 41 -46.61 5.88 26.81
C ALA A 41 -48.06 6.20 26.39
N GLU A 42 -48.73 7.08 27.13
CA GLU A 42 -50.03 7.65 26.74
C GLU A 42 -49.95 8.15 25.29
N GLY A 43 -50.65 7.45 24.37
CA GLY A 43 -50.63 7.77 22.93
C GLY A 43 -50.17 6.63 22.01
N THR A 44 -49.62 5.52 22.51
CA THR A 44 -49.28 4.35 21.65
C THR A 44 -50.57 3.73 21.08
N PRO A 45 -50.68 3.58 19.74
CA PRO A 45 -51.86 3.00 19.14
C PRO A 45 -52.01 1.53 19.57
N ALA A 46 -53.22 1.08 19.81
CA ALA A 46 -53.50 -0.31 20.18
C ALA A 46 -53.10 -1.27 19.04
N ALA A 47 -52.54 -2.45 19.36
CA ALA A 47 -52.17 -3.46 18.38
C ALA A 47 -53.27 -3.81 17.38
N SER A 48 -54.54 -3.80 17.85
CA SER A 48 -55.71 -4.06 17.01
C SER A 48 -55.99 -2.99 15.94
N THR A 49 -55.33 -1.80 16.03
CA THR A 49 -55.44 -0.71 15.04
C THR A 49 -54.41 -0.80 13.92
N ILE A 50 -53.53 -1.79 13.95
CA ILE A 50 -52.64 -2.08 12.81
C ILE A 50 -53.48 -2.30 11.56
N PRO A 51 -53.24 -1.57 10.46
CA PRO A 51 -54.03 -1.69 9.24
C PRO A 51 -54.09 -3.13 8.74
N ALA A 52 -55.25 -3.52 8.18
CA ALA A 52 -55.40 -4.83 7.56
C ALA A 52 -54.63 -4.91 6.23
N GLY A 53 -54.27 -6.12 5.83
CA GLY A 53 -53.57 -6.40 4.55
C GLY A 53 -52.09 -6.60 4.69
N ASP A 54 -51.46 -6.84 3.52
CA ASP A 54 -50.03 -7.17 3.37
C ASP A 54 -49.34 -6.20 2.42
N ASN A 55 -49.56 -4.92 2.61
CA ASN A 55 -49.03 -3.83 1.78
C ASN A 55 -48.07 -2.91 2.52
N PHE A 56 -47.37 -3.47 3.49
CA PHE A 56 -46.30 -2.76 4.18
C PHE A 56 -44.97 -2.91 3.45
N SER A 57 -44.01 -2.00 3.72
CA SER A 57 -42.67 -2.10 3.18
C SER A 57 -41.60 -1.87 4.23
N LEU A 58 -40.41 -2.43 3.97
CA LEU A 58 -39.19 -2.20 4.72
C LEU A 58 -38.11 -1.77 3.75
N THR A 59 -37.62 -0.54 3.91
CA THR A 59 -36.49 0.00 3.16
C THR A 59 -35.24 -0.06 4.01
N ILE A 60 -34.21 -0.71 3.50
CA ILE A 60 -32.89 -0.80 4.11
C ILE A 60 -31.99 0.22 3.44
N HIS A 61 -31.40 1.13 4.26
CA HIS A 61 -30.42 2.11 3.85
C HIS A 61 -29.05 1.67 4.36
N LYS A 62 -28.28 0.99 3.52
CA LYS A 62 -26.96 0.48 3.91
C LYS A 62 -25.91 1.58 3.85
N ARG A 63 -25.16 1.74 4.95
CA ARG A 63 -24.11 2.74 5.12
C ARG A 63 -22.80 2.11 5.57
N VAL A 64 -21.66 2.74 5.22
CA VAL A 64 -20.31 2.37 5.66
C VAL A 64 -19.78 3.45 6.61
N ASN A 65 -19.08 3.03 7.66
CA ASN A 65 -18.36 3.90 8.60
C ASN A 65 -19.20 5.06 9.18
N SER A 66 -20.51 4.86 9.31
CA SER A 66 -21.40 5.89 9.88
C SER A 66 -21.18 6.05 11.38
N GLN A 67 -20.88 7.25 11.82
CA GLN A 67 -20.72 7.63 13.23
C GLN A 67 -22.04 8.12 13.87
N THR A 68 -23.17 8.05 13.17
CA THR A 68 -24.45 8.52 13.68
C THR A 68 -24.96 7.61 14.79
N LEU A 69 -25.09 8.19 16.00
CA LEU A 69 -25.55 7.54 17.21
C LEU A 69 -26.95 8.02 17.56
N ARG A 70 -27.97 7.38 17.06
CA ARG A 70 -29.34 7.63 17.49
C ARG A 70 -30.23 6.42 17.22
N ASN A 71 -31.32 6.35 17.99
CA ASN A 71 -32.29 5.30 17.82
C ASN A 71 -32.99 5.41 16.47
N ALA A 72 -33.20 4.29 15.81
CA ALA A 72 -34.00 4.22 14.61
C ALA A 72 -35.47 4.57 14.94
N THR A 73 -36.04 5.48 14.18
CA THR A 73 -37.44 5.89 14.32
C THR A 73 -38.38 5.16 13.38
N GLY A 74 -37.83 4.36 12.46
CA GLY A 74 -38.56 3.75 11.35
C GLY A 74 -38.93 4.73 10.25
N GLN A 75 -38.62 6.02 10.38
CA GLN A 75 -38.81 7.02 9.35
C GLN A 75 -37.59 7.17 8.46
N GLU A 76 -37.77 7.66 7.24
CA GLU A 76 -36.65 8.06 6.41
C GLU A 76 -35.89 9.23 7.05
N ASP A 77 -34.57 9.11 7.10
CA ASP A 77 -33.69 10.08 7.78
C ASP A 77 -32.43 10.31 6.94
N ASP A 78 -32.41 11.39 6.19
CA ASP A 78 -31.29 11.80 5.33
C ASP A 78 -30.08 12.31 6.13
N SER A 79 -30.21 12.51 7.42
CA SER A 79 -29.12 12.96 8.29
C SER A 79 -28.27 11.82 8.85
N VAL A 80 -28.57 10.56 8.53
CA VAL A 80 -27.71 9.41 8.85
C VAL A 80 -26.47 9.46 7.97
N GLY A 81 -25.32 9.76 8.60
CA GLY A 81 -24.02 9.84 7.91
C GLY A 81 -23.51 8.50 7.40
N GLY A 82 -22.31 8.53 6.83
CA GLY A 82 -21.64 7.39 6.20
C GLY A 82 -21.96 7.30 4.71
N GLU A 83 -21.07 6.64 3.98
CA GLU A 83 -21.22 6.44 2.53
C GLU A 83 -22.26 5.36 2.23
N PRO A 84 -23.07 5.51 1.16
CA PRO A 84 -23.98 4.46 0.73
C PRO A 84 -23.19 3.24 0.22
N LEU A 85 -23.59 2.03 0.62
CA LEU A 85 -22.94 0.79 0.20
C LEU A 85 -23.80 0.04 -0.80
N GLN A 86 -23.36 0.02 -2.05
CA GLN A 86 -23.94 -0.80 -3.13
C GLN A 86 -23.50 -2.25 -3.01
N GLY A 87 -24.37 -3.20 -3.34
CA GLY A 87 -24.03 -4.62 -3.48
C GLY A 87 -24.21 -5.45 -2.23
N ALA A 88 -24.56 -4.85 -1.08
CA ALA A 88 -24.88 -5.61 0.12
C ALA A 88 -26.22 -6.35 -0.05
N GLN A 89 -26.27 -7.62 0.37
CA GLN A 89 -27.44 -8.48 0.19
C GLN A 89 -28.15 -8.76 1.52
N PHE A 90 -29.46 -8.59 1.53
CA PHE A 90 -30.29 -8.77 2.72
C PHE A 90 -31.42 -9.77 2.47
N THR A 91 -31.75 -10.53 3.51
CA THR A 91 -32.94 -11.37 3.58
C THR A 91 -33.80 -10.98 4.77
N LEU A 92 -35.10 -11.25 4.65
CA LEU A 92 -36.04 -11.13 5.76
C LEU A 92 -36.59 -12.50 6.13
N ARG A 93 -36.80 -12.71 7.43
CA ARG A 93 -37.45 -13.89 7.93
C ARG A 93 -38.47 -13.51 9.01
N LYS A 94 -39.76 -13.82 8.77
CA LYS A 94 -40.84 -13.44 9.68
C LYS A 94 -40.87 -14.36 10.88
N LEU A 95 -40.93 -13.77 12.09
CA LEU A 95 -41.17 -14.50 13.34
C LEU A 95 -42.63 -14.90 13.48
N LYS A 96 -42.87 -16.04 14.12
CA LYS A 96 -44.23 -16.47 14.51
C LYS A 96 -44.81 -15.53 15.53
N GLY A 97 -46.08 -15.24 15.37
CA GLY A 97 -46.89 -14.44 16.28
C GLY A 97 -47.71 -13.36 15.55
N ASN A 98 -48.81 -13.00 16.15
CA ASN A 98 -49.76 -12.03 15.60
C ASN A 98 -49.56 -10.65 16.26
N VAL A 99 -48.89 -9.75 15.55
CA VAL A 99 -48.63 -8.38 16.05
C VAL A 99 -49.92 -7.53 16.24
N ARG A 100 -51.09 -8.00 15.71
CA ARG A 100 -52.38 -7.39 15.95
C ARG A 100 -53.00 -7.84 17.27
N ASN A 101 -52.44 -8.86 17.92
CA ASN A 101 -52.80 -9.27 19.27
C ASN A 101 -51.86 -8.59 20.27
N GLN A 102 -52.41 -7.82 21.24
CA GLN A 102 -51.61 -7.03 22.16
C GLN A 102 -50.67 -7.88 23.04
N ALA A 103 -51.08 -9.08 23.45
CA ALA A 103 -50.25 -9.96 24.26
C ALA A 103 -49.09 -10.58 23.48
N GLU A 104 -49.36 -11.00 22.24
CA GLU A 104 -48.32 -11.54 21.35
C GLU A 104 -47.36 -10.43 20.89
N LEU A 105 -47.85 -9.21 20.60
CA LEU A 105 -46.99 -8.07 20.29
C LEU A 105 -46.04 -7.76 21.46
N ALA A 106 -46.55 -7.78 22.70
CA ALA A 106 -45.69 -7.58 23.87
C ALA A 106 -44.58 -8.64 24.02
N GLN A 107 -44.91 -9.92 23.75
CA GLN A 107 -43.93 -11.01 23.78
C GLN A 107 -42.89 -10.84 22.68
N LEU A 108 -43.31 -10.56 21.45
CA LEU A 108 -42.39 -10.31 20.34
C LEU A 108 -41.51 -9.09 20.57
N SER A 109 -42.05 -8.04 21.18
CA SER A 109 -41.29 -6.83 21.53
C SER A 109 -40.23 -7.12 22.59
N ALA A 110 -40.58 -7.87 23.64
CA ALA A 110 -39.60 -8.28 24.65
C ALA A 110 -38.46 -9.12 24.02
N LYS A 111 -38.82 -10.06 23.14
CA LYS A 111 -37.84 -10.86 22.39
C LYS A 111 -36.97 -10.00 21.47
N ALA A 112 -37.55 -9.11 20.68
CA ALA A 112 -36.81 -8.21 19.81
C ALA A 112 -35.85 -7.31 20.59
N ASN A 113 -36.31 -6.77 21.71
CA ASN A 113 -35.49 -5.93 22.58
C ASN A 113 -34.31 -6.71 23.16
N GLU A 114 -34.50 -7.95 23.58
CA GLU A 114 -33.42 -8.79 24.07
C GLU A 114 -32.44 -9.15 22.93
N PHE A 115 -32.96 -9.61 21.79
CA PHE A 115 -32.14 -9.97 20.63
C PHE A 115 -31.31 -8.81 20.08
N ASN A 116 -31.88 -7.60 20.06
CA ASN A 116 -31.23 -6.40 19.52
C ASN A 116 -30.24 -5.73 20.49
N LYS A 117 -30.10 -6.21 21.74
CA LYS A 117 -29.10 -5.66 22.67
C LYS A 117 -27.67 -5.90 22.16
N PRO A 118 -26.75 -4.99 22.47
CA PRO A 118 -25.35 -5.08 22.02
C PRO A 118 -24.66 -6.42 22.29
N HIS A 119 -24.89 -7.00 23.45
CA HIS A 119 -24.29 -8.25 23.91
C HIS A 119 -25.36 -9.33 24.16
N SER A 120 -26.37 -9.38 23.31
CA SER A 120 -27.43 -10.35 23.48
C SER A 120 -26.92 -11.77 23.21
N THR A 121 -27.27 -12.68 24.08
CA THR A 121 -27.07 -14.13 23.93
C THR A 121 -28.31 -14.83 23.35
N GLU A 122 -29.35 -14.05 23.01
CA GLU A 122 -30.59 -14.60 22.50
C GLU A 122 -30.38 -15.18 21.10
N GLN A 123 -30.72 -16.44 20.94
CA GLN A 123 -30.72 -17.15 19.66
C GLN A 123 -32.16 -17.43 19.23
N LEU A 124 -32.42 -17.34 17.96
CA LEU A 124 -33.70 -17.66 17.37
C LEU A 124 -33.69 -19.10 16.81
N ALA A 125 -34.50 -19.95 17.40
CA ALA A 125 -34.65 -21.33 16.93
C ALA A 125 -35.44 -21.38 15.61
N GLU A 126 -35.20 -22.39 14.78
CA GLU A 126 -35.84 -22.59 13.50
C GLU A 126 -37.38 -22.63 13.59
N ASN A 127 -37.91 -23.20 14.68
CA ASN A 127 -39.35 -23.31 14.93
C ASN A 127 -40.01 -21.97 15.32
N GLU A 128 -39.28 -20.91 15.53
CA GLU A 128 -39.79 -19.56 15.85
C GLU A 128 -40.16 -18.73 14.63
N PHE A 129 -39.93 -19.24 13.43
CA PHE A 129 -40.22 -18.56 12.18
C PHE A 129 -41.46 -19.11 11.48
N ASP A 130 -42.24 -18.22 10.86
CA ASP A 130 -43.45 -18.58 10.09
C ASP A 130 -43.11 -19.24 8.74
N ALA A 131 -42.00 -18.80 8.12
CA ALA A 131 -41.61 -19.20 6.77
C ALA A 131 -40.08 -19.19 6.62
N PRO A 132 -39.54 -19.80 5.57
CA PRO A 132 -38.16 -19.61 5.16
C PRO A 132 -37.82 -18.12 4.94
N ALA A 133 -36.54 -17.81 4.89
CA ALA A 133 -36.09 -16.46 4.51
C ALA A 133 -36.57 -16.11 3.08
N THR A 134 -36.81 -14.81 2.86
CA THR A 134 -37.09 -14.29 1.51
C THR A 134 -35.89 -14.50 0.58
N GLN A 135 -36.09 -14.32 -0.72
CA GLN A 135 -34.95 -14.14 -1.62
C GLN A 135 -34.16 -12.91 -1.20
N ALA A 136 -32.83 -12.97 -1.40
CA ALA A 136 -31.96 -11.86 -1.08
C ALA A 136 -32.25 -10.66 -2.00
N GLN A 137 -32.31 -9.48 -1.39
CA GLN A 137 -32.39 -8.20 -2.10
C GLN A 137 -31.06 -7.49 -1.99
N THR A 138 -30.60 -6.91 -3.10
CA THR A 138 -29.30 -6.25 -3.20
C THR A 138 -29.44 -4.73 -3.17
N THR A 139 -28.60 -4.03 -2.41
CA THR A 139 -28.58 -2.57 -2.38
C THR A 139 -28.06 -1.98 -3.67
N GLY A 140 -28.76 -0.96 -4.18
CA GLY A 140 -28.38 -0.19 -5.36
C GLY A 140 -27.27 0.84 -5.07
N ALA A 141 -26.92 1.66 -6.07
CA ALA A 141 -25.88 2.69 -5.98
C ALA A 141 -26.10 3.72 -4.86
N ASN A 142 -27.34 3.94 -4.46
CA ASN A 142 -27.71 4.81 -3.34
C ASN A 142 -27.67 4.12 -1.96
N GLY A 143 -27.20 2.85 -1.91
CA GLY A 143 -27.17 2.03 -0.72
C GLY A 143 -28.55 1.54 -0.26
N LYS A 144 -29.60 1.66 -1.07
CA LYS A 144 -30.99 1.29 -0.69
C LYS A 144 -31.42 -0.02 -1.34
N THR A 145 -32.20 -0.80 -0.58
CA THR A 145 -33.02 -1.89 -1.11
C THR A 145 -34.35 -1.93 -0.38
N GLU A 146 -35.41 -2.42 -1.00
CA GLU A 146 -36.77 -2.38 -0.46
C GLU A 146 -37.44 -3.75 -0.58
N PHE A 147 -38.07 -4.17 0.50
CA PHE A 147 -38.98 -5.31 0.55
C PHE A 147 -40.41 -4.77 0.62
N THR A 148 -41.24 -5.14 -0.34
CA THR A 148 -42.63 -4.69 -0.45
C THR A 148 -43.63 -5.82 -0.23
N ASN A 149 -44.88 -5.48 -0.10
CA ASN A 149 -46.00 -6.44 0.09
C ASN A 149 -45.80 -7.33 1.34
N LEU A 150 -45.25 -6.74 2.42
CA LEU A 150 -45.05 -7.43 3.68
C LEU A 150 -46.35 -7.48 4.48
N GLY A 151 -46.64 -8.61 5.09
CA GLY A 151 -47.65 -8.73 6.13
C GLY A 151 -47.19 -8.08 7.43
N ALA A 152 -48.15 -7.67 8.27
CA ALA A 152 -47.78 -7.20 9.62
C ALA A 152 -47.06 -8.28 10.40
N GLY A 153 -45.91 -7.97 11.04
CA GLY A 153 -45.10 -8.91 11.77
C GLY A 153 -43.80 -8.34 12.32
N ALA A 154 -43.08 -9.17 13.06
CA ALA A 154 -41.69 -8.97 13.42
C ALA A 154 -40.81 -9.73 12.41
N TYR A 155 -39.77 -9.10 11.90
CA TYR A 155 -38.90 -9.66 10.87
C TYR A 155 -37.44 -9.63 11.34
N LEU A 156 -36.78 -10.80 11.29
CA LEU A 156 -35.33 -10.87 11.36
C LEU A 156 -34.76 -10.37 10.02
N VAL A 157 -33.94 -9.35 10.09
CA VAL A 157 -33.17 -8.79 8.96
C VAL A 157 -31.76 -9.33 9.06
N THR A 158 -31.28 -10.01 8.02
CA THR A 158 -29.93 -10.56 7.95
C THR A 158 -29.22 -10.07 6.71
N GLU A 159 -28.03 -9.52 6.89
CA GLU A 159 -27.08 -9.28 5.80
C GLU A 159 -26.38 -10.61 5.48
N VAL A 160 -26.67 -11.19 4.31
CA VAL A 160 -26.18 -12.51 3.91
C VAL A 160 -24.95 -12.45 3.03
N ALA A 161 -24.65 -11.28 2.46
CA ALA A 161 -23.41 -11.04 1.73
C ALA A 161 -23.04 -9.55 1.76
N THR A 162 -21.76 -9.28 1.92
CA THR A 162 -21.15 -7.97 1.70
C THR A 162 -20.80 -7.81 0.21
N PRO A 163 -20.64 -6.57 -0.28
CA PRO A 163 -20.18 -6.35 -1.64
C PRO A 163 -18.82 -7.01 -1.87
N GLN A 164 -18.67 -7.63 -3.03
CA GLN A 164 -17.35 -8.07 -3.48
C GLN A 164 -16.60 -6.86 -4.01
N VAL A 165 -15.40 -6.65 -3.50
CA VAL A 165 -14.47 -5.66 -4.02
C VAL A 165 -13.68 -6.24 -5.19
N GLY A 166 -13.19 -5.40 -6.10
CA GLY A 166 -12.34 -5.85 -7.21
C GLY A 166 -10.99 -6.40 -6.68
N GLU A 167 -10.34 -7.22 -7.48
CA GLU A 167 -9.03 -7.84 -7.11
C GLU A 167 -7.94 -6.83 -6.71
N ASN A 168 -8.05 -5.60 -7.20
CA ASN A 168 -7.11 -4.51 -6.89
C ASN A 168 -7.67 -3.51 -5.87
N ASP A 169 -8.77 -3.84 -5.19
CA ASP A 169 -9.37 -3.01 -4.15
C ASP A 169 -9.03 -3.61 -2.77
N PRO A 170 -8.12 -3.01 -2.00
CA PRO A 170 -7.61 -3.59 -0.75
C PRO A 170 -8.58 -3.40 0.43
N ARG A 171 -9.89 -3.33 0.15
CA ARG A 171 -10.94 -3.16 1.17
C ARG A 171 -11.71 -4.44 1.41
N ALA A 172 -12.21 -4.60 2.63
CA ALA A 172 -13.21 -5.60 2.99
C ALA A 172 -14.30 -4.96 3.85
N TYR A 173 -15.52 -5.46 3.75
CA TYR A 173 -16.63 -4.97 4.54
C TYR A 173 -17.05 -6.00 5.59
N VAL A 174 -17.17 -5.55 6.83
CA VAL A 174 -17.68 -6.38 7.94
C VAL A 174 -19.19 -6.25 7.98
N PRO A 175 -19.95 -7.35 7.87
CA PRO A 175 -21.40 -7.32 7.81
C PRO A 175 -22.01 -6.81 9.13
N SER A 176 -23.17 -6.15 9.02
CA SER A 176 -23.95 -5.77 10.18
C SER A 176 -24.52 -7.01 10.88
N ARG A 177 -24.63 -6.93 12.22
CA ARG A 177 -25.30 -7.97 12.99
C ARG A 177 -26.77 -8.08 12.55
N PRO A 178 -27.36 -9.31 12.49
CA PRO A 178 -28.80 -9.49 12.32
C PRO A 178 -29.60 -8.77 13.41
N PHE A 179 -30.78 -8.26 13.07
CA PHE A 179 -31.65 -7.56 14.00
C PHE A 179 -33.12 -7.80 13.68
N ILE A 180 -33.98 -7.64 14.70
CA ILE A 180 -35.43 -7.78 14.54
C ILE A 180 -36.04 -6.39 14.38
N VAL A 181 -36.91 -6.22 13.38
CA VAL A 181 -37.69 -5.01 13.12
C VAL A 181 -39.17 -5.34 13.00
N PHE A 182 -40.02 -4.44 13.48
CA PHE A 182 -41.48 -4.55 13.31
C PHE A 182 -41.93 -3.83 12.04
N VAL A 183 -42.82 -4.46 11.30
CA VAL A 183 -43.47 -3.85 10.13
C VAL A 183 -44.99 -4.10 10.29
N PRO A 184 -45.82 -3.04 10.44
CA PRO A 184 -45.47 -1.63 10.57
C PRO A 184 -44.88 -1.30 11.95
N MET A 185 -44.28 -0.12 12.07
CA MET A 185 -43.82 0.47 13.34
C MET A 185 -44.78 1.58 13.83
N THR A 186 -44.76 1.89 15.13
CA THR A 186 -45.41 3.10 15.64
C THR A 186 -44.68 4.36 15.15
N ASN A 187 -45.44 5.39 14.80
CA ASN A 187 -44.84 6.68 14.48
C ASN A 187 -44.14 7.30 15.73
N PRO A 188 -43.04 8.03 15.55
CA PRO A 188 -42.30 8.64 16.67
C PRO A 188 -43.12 9.59 17.54
N ASN A 189 -44.16 10.21 16.98
CA ASN A 189 -45.10 11.09 17.69
C ASN A 189 -46.23 10.32 18.42
N GLY A 190 -46.19 8.99 18.42
CA GLY A 190 -47.21 8.14 19.01
C GLY A 190 -48.54 8.08 18.25
N ALA A 191 -48.68 8.79 17.14
CA ALA A 191 -49.91 8.86 16.35
C ALA A 191 -49.92 7.86 15.18
N GLY A 192 -50.55 6.70 15.38
CA GLY A 192 -50.75 5.72 14.31
C GLY A 192 -49.52 4.88 13.92
N TRP A 193 -49.64 4.23 12.78
CA TRP A 193 -48.66 3.25 12.29
C TRP A 193 -47.92 3.75 11.07
N ASN A 194 -46.59 3.56 11.05
CA ASN A 194 -45.74 3.75 9.89
C ASN A 194 -45.74 2.48 9.04
N SER A 195 -46.34 2.53 7.86
CA SER A 195 -46.45 1.40 6.93
C SER A 195 -45.18 1.19 6.08
N ASN A 196 -44.34 2.24 5.97
CA ASN A 196 -43.09 2.20 5.20
C ASN A 196 -41.94 2.40 6.20
N VAL A 197 -41.39 1.28 6.68
CA VAL A 197 -40.37 1.30 7.72
C VAL A 197 -38.99 1.46 7.09
N HIS A 198 -38.17 2.34 7.64
CA HIS A 198 -36.79 2.59 7.21
C HIS A 198 -35.81 2.18 8.30
N VAL A 199 -34.76 1.44 7.91
CA VAL A 199 -33.67 1.02 8.80
C VAL A 199 -32.31 1.31 8.17
N TYR A 200 -31.29 1.53 9.02
CA TYR A 200 -29.97 2.00 8.62
C TYR A 200 -28.86 1.09 9.17
N PRO A 201 -28.75 -0.18 8.70
CA PRO A 201 -27.65 -1.03 9.11
C PRO A 201 -26.32 -0.49 8.55
N LYS A 202 -25.26 -0.60 9.37
CA LYS A 202 -23.95 -0.03 9.08
C LYS A 202 -22.91 -1.12 8.99
N ASN A 203 -22.04 -1.03 7.96
CA ASN A 203 -20.84 -1.85 7.89
C ASN A 203 -19.61 -1.08 8.33
N SER A 204 -18.64 -1.81 8.84
CA SER A 204 -17.29 -1.33 9.01
C SER A 204 -16.47 -1.70 7.77
N GLU A 205 -15.50 -0.87 7.44
CA GLU A 205 -14.54 -1.11 6.37
C GLU A 205 -13.19 -1.43 7.00
N ALA A 206 -12.63 -2.55 6.61
CA ALA A 206 -11.23 -2.89 6.80
C ALA A 206 -10.47 -2.49 5.53
N ARG A 207 -9.28 -1.91 5.66
CA ARG A 207 -8.48 -1.45 4.53
C ARG A 207 -7.01 -1.57 4.83
N VAL A 208 -6.29 -2.18 3.92
CA VAL A 208 -4.83 -2.25 3.96
C VAL A 208 -4.23 -1.46 2.80
N GLN A 209 -3.06 -0.90 3.00
CA GLN A 209 -2.27 -0.24 1.95
C GLN A 209 -0.81 -0.61 2.09
N LYS A 210 -0.14 -0.75 0.96
CA LYS A 210 1.30 -0.99 0.88
C LYS A 210 1.98 0.09 0.06
N ALA A 211 3.11 0.54 0.55
CA ALA A 211 4.00 1.42 -0.19
C ALA A 211 5.42 0.85 -0.20
N VAL A 212 6.20 1.18 -1.20
CA VAL A 212 7.62 0.86 -1.29
C VAL A 212 8.42 2.16 -1.44
N VAL A 213 9.58 2.20 -0.80
CA VAL A 213 10.59 3.24 -1.03
C VAL A 213 11.81 2.54 -1.59
N ASP A 214 11.92 2.56 -2.92
CA ASP A 214 13.01 1.96 -3.69
C ASP A 214 13.81 3.02 -4.48
N ALA A 215 13.36 4.27 -4.49
CA ALA A 215 14.10 5.40 -5.03
C ALA A 215 15.44 5.58 -4.30
N ASN A 216 16.53 5.61 -5.06
CA ASN A 216 17.88 5.90 -4.55
C ASN A 216 18.39 4.92 -3.45
N LYS A 217 17.75 3.78 -3.27
CA LYS A 217 18.12 2.73 -2.31
C LYS A 217 19.05 1.66 -2.90
N HIS A 218 19.86 2.04 -3.90
CA HIS A 218 20.66 1.10 -4.70
C HIS A 218 22.10 0.93 -4.21
N ALA A 219 22.48 1.58 -3.10
CA ALA A 219 23.78 1.35 -2.49
C ALA A 219 23.88 -0.09 -1.98
N GLU A 220 25.00 -0.74 -2.22
CA GLU A 220 25.30 -2.03 -1.59
C GLU A 220 25.17 -1.87 -0.07
N SER A 221 24.34 -2.69 0.57
CA SER A 221 24.25 -2.70 2.01
C SER A 221 25.33 -3.57 2.60
N ASP A 222 25.87 -3.16 3.76
CA ASP A 222 26.84 -3.98 4.51
C ASP A 222 26.26 -5.37 4.78
N GLY A 223 26.96 -6.41 4.33
CA GLY A 223 26.58 -7.81 4.51
C GLY A 223 25.54 -8.35 3.52
N ALA A 224 25.06 -7.55 2.55
CA ALA A 224 24.25 -8.05 1.46
C ALA A 224 25.12 -8.72 0.37
N PRO A 225 24.60 -9.72 -0.37
CA PRO A 225 25.29 -10.26 -1.53
C PRO A 225 25.62 -9.15 -2.54
N GLN A 226 26.75 -9.28 -3.23
CA GLN A 226 27.13 -8.33 -4.28
C GLN A 226 25.99 -8.22 -5.31
N GLY A 227 25.58 -6.98 -5.60
CA GLY A 227 24.47 -6.69 -6.51
C GLY A 227 23.10 -6.61 -5.86
N SER A 228 22.97 -6.72 -4.54
CA SER A 228 21.71 -6.54 -3.82
C SER A 228 21.55 -5.12 -3.27
N SER A 229 20.31 -4.70 -3.04
CA SER A 229 19.94 -3.36 -2.56
C SER A 229 18.94 -3.46 -1.43
N LEU A 230 18.93 -2.47 -0.52
CA LEU A 230 17.90 -2.34 0.49
C LEU A 230 16.69 -1.60 -0.06
N VAL A 231 15.51 -2.10 0.24
CA VAL A 231 14.22 -1.44 0.00
C VAL A 231 13.44 -1.36 1.29
N SER A 232 12.66 -0.29 1.44
CA SER A 232 11.75 -0.14 2.58
C SER A 232 10.31 -0.28 2.13
N TYR A 233 9.52 -1.03 2.90
CA TYR A 233 8.08 -1.15 2.71
C TYR A 233 7.36 -0.53 3.89
N THR A 234 6.24 0.13 3.60
CA THR A 234 5.28 0.59 4.59
C THR A 234 3.99 -0.18 4.42
N LEU A 235 3.50 -0.75 5.51
CA LEU A 235 2.26 -1.49 5.61
C LEU A 235 1.31 -0.69 6.50
N ASP A 236 0.20 -0.25 5.96
CA ASP A 236 -0.82 0.51 6.68
C ASP A 236 -2.11 -0.29 6.76
N GLY A 237 -2.53 -0.71 7.95
CA GLY A 237 -3.81 -1.36 8.20
C GLY A 237 -4.74 -0.47 9.00
N VAL A 238 -5.95 -0.24 8.50
CA VAL A 238 -6.95 0.59 9.19
C VAL A 238 -7.77 -0.27 10.14
N ILE A 239 -7.72 0.05 11.43
CA ILE A 239 -8.47 -0.69 12.46
C ILE A 239 -9.97 -0.59 12.19
N PRO A 240 -10.65 -1.67 11.81
CA PRO A 240 -12.08 -1.63 11.56
C PRO A 240 -12.87 -1.51 12.86
N ALA A 241 -14.03 -0.89 12.78
CA ALA A 241 -14.94 -0.86 13.90
C ALA A 241 -15.55 -2.25 14.12
N ALA A 242 -15.55 -2.76 15.35
CA ALA A 242 -16.18 -4.03 15.64
C ALA A 242 -17.70 -3.94 15.52
N PRO A 243 -18.41 -4.93 14.98
CA PRO A 243 -19.87 -5.02 15.06
C PRO A 243 -20.35 -4.96 16.52
N GLN A 244 -21.58 -4.48 16.71
CA GLN A 244 -22.15 -4.30 18.04
C GLN A 244 -22.01 -5.56 18.92
N GLY A 245 -21.47 -5.38 20.13
CA GLY A 245 -21.29 -6.44 21.11
C GLY A 245 -20.06 -7.32 20.90
N ARG A 246 -19.24 -7.04 19.88
CA ARG A 246 -18.00 -7.75 19.60
C ARG A 246 -16.78 -6.89 19.88
N GLN A 247 -15.65 -7.57 20.07
CA GLN A 247 -14.34 -6.96 20.21
C GLN A 247 -13.44 -7.46 19.10
N LEU A 248 -12.62 -6.57 18.54
CA LEU A 248 -11.58 -6.96 17.60
C LEU A 248 -10.43 -7.61 18.36
N THR A 249 -10.04 -8.80 17.94
CA THR A 249 -8.88 -9.53 18.44
C THR A 249 -8.04 -10.02 17.26
N ASP A 250 -6.79 -10.39 17.55
CA ASP A 250 -5.89 -11.01 16.56
C ASP A 250 -5.76 -10.21 15.25
N PHE A 251 -5.77 -8.86 15.36
CA PHE A 251 -5.55 -7.99 14.21
C PHE A 251 -4.16 -8.23 13.64
N THR A 252 -4.09 -8.61 12.38
CA THR A 252 -2.88 -9.10 11.75
C THR A 252 -2.65 -8.43 10.40
N LEU A 253 -1.44 -7.91 10.19
CA LEU A 253 -0.91 -7.58 8.87
C LEU A 253 -0.02 -8.73 8.43
N THR A 254 -0.36 -9.35 7.29
CA THR A 254 0.44 -10.42 6.67
C THR A 254 1.11 -9.90 5.42
N ASP A 255 2.44 -9.85 5.43
CA ASP A 255 3.27 -9.51 4.27
C ASP A 255 3.72 -10.80 3.60
N SER A 256 3.62 -10.87 2.27
CA SER A 256 3.91 -12.06 1.48
C SER A 256 4.80 -11.73 0.29
N SER A 257 5.84 -12.52 0.07
CA SER A 257 6.81 -12.32 -1.01
C SER A 257 7.47 -13.63 -1.46
N ASN A 258 8.33 -13.53 -2.47
CA ASN A 258 9.16 -14.62 -2.94
C ASN A 258 10.56 -14.54 -2.28
N SER A 259 10.97 -15.59 -1.58
CA SER A 259 12.26 -15.67 -0.88
C SER A 259 13.47 -15.68 -1.82
N ALA A 260 13.27 -15.98 -3.11
CA ALA A 260 14.33 -15.85 -4.12
C ALA A 260 14.58 -14.39 -4.54
N GLU A 261 13.65 -13.49 -4.24
CA GLU A 261 13.64 -12.10 -4.68
C GLU A 261 13.89 -11.12 -3.53
N LEU A 262 13.28 -11.41 -2.37
CA LEU A 262 13.37 -10.59 -1.15
C LEU A 262 13.84 -11.41 0.03
N ARG A 263 14.73 -10.81 0.83
CA ARG A 263 15.20 -11.39 2.08
C ARG A 263 14.95 -10.43 3.23
N PHE A 264 14.31 -10.91 4.27
CA PHE A 264 14.06 -10.20 5.52
C PHE A 264 14.99 -10.75 6.59
N ASP A 265 16.05 -10.02 6.92
CA ASP A 265 17.11 -10.46 7.84
C ASP A 265 17.05 -9.73 9.17
N GLY A 266 17.38 -10.43 10.25
CA GLY A 266 17.61 -9.85 11.57
C GLY A 266 16.46 -8.96 12.05
N ASN A 267 16.74 -7.70 12.34
CA ASN A 267 15.74 -6.71 12.73
C ASN A 267 15.17 -5.99 11.50
N PHE A 268 14.43 -6.70 10.66
CA PHE A 268 13.83 -6.14 9.45
C PHE A 268 12.65 -5.19 9.75
N VAL A 269 11.94 -5.36 10.87
CA VAL A 269 10.89 -4.44 11.33
C VAL A 269 11.56 -3.23 11.97
N LYS A 270 11.38 -2.04 11.38
CA LYS A 270 12.02 -0.80 11.84
C LYS A 270 11.13 0.00 12.78
N SER A 271 9.82 0.02 12.53
CA SER A 271 8.85 0.66 13.42
C SER A 271 7.49 -0.02 13.33
N VAL A 272 6.76 0.02 14.45
CA VAL A 272 5.34 -0.35 14.53
C VAL A 272 4.65 0.80 15.26
N GLN A 273 3.77 1.51 14.57
CA GLN A 273 3.23 2.79 15.00
C GLN A 273 1.71 2.83 14.83
N ARG A 274 1.06 3.62 15.68
CA ARG A 274 -0.31 4.03 15.55
C ARG A 274 -0.36 5.43 14.96
N ILE A 275 -1.17 5.63 13.93
CA ILE A 275 -1.59 6.95 13.44
C ILE A 275 -3.05 7.13 13.84
N PRO A 276 -3.39 8.14 14.68
CA PRO A 276 -4.77 8.35 15.09
C PRO A 276 -5.69 8.66 13.91
N ALA A 277 -6.94 8.24 14.01
CA ALA A 277 -7.95 8.45 12.96
C ALA A 277 -8.02 9.92 12.53
N GLY A 278 -7.97 10.14 11.22
CA GLY A 278 -8.03 11.49 10.62
C GLY A 278 -6.77 12.34 10.76
N GLN A 279 -5.68 11.77 11.31
CA GLN A 279 -4.37 12.44 11.39
C GLN A 279 -3.44 11.96 10.27
N THR A 280 -2.34 12.70 10.09
CA THR A 280 -1.26 12.37 9.16
C THR A 280 -0.14 11.61 9.87
N GLU A 281 0.86 11.17 9.11
CA GLU A 281 2.05 10.48 9.62
C GLU A 281 2.84 11.27 10.68
N ASP A 282 2.75 12.60 10.69
CA ASP A 282 3.38 13.44 11.72
C ASP A 282 2.83 13.20 13.14
N ALA A 283 1.64 12.60 13.23
CA ALA A 283 1.00 12.23 14.49
C ALA A 283 1.24 10.76 14.88
N ALA A 284 2.14 10.05 14.18
CA ALA A 284 2.46 8.67 14.48
C ALA A 284 3.08 8.51 15.87
N VAL A 285 2.64 7.49 16.60
CA VAL A 285 3.14 7.15 17.95
C VAL A 285 3.54 5.68 17.95
N ASP A 286 4.73 5.39 18.45
CA ASP A 286 5.22 4.01 18.54
C ASP A 286 4.32 3.16 19.45
N LEU A 287 3.97 1.96 19.00
CA LEU A 287 3.34 0.96 19.85
C LEU A 287 4.34 0.46 20.90
N ALA A 288 3.84 0.26 22.12
CA ALA A 288 4.68 -0.29 23.19
C ALA A 288 5.13 -1.72 22.84
N GLN A 289 6.38 -2.03 23.15
CA GLN A 289 6.89 -3.40 22.99
C GLN A 289 6.06 -4.38 23.83
N GLY A 290 5.75 -5.54 23.26
CA GLY A 290 4.93 -6.55 23.91
C GLY A 290 3.42 -6.41 23.65
N THR A 291 2.96 -5.33 23.01
CA THR A 291 1.56 -5.22 22.53
C THR A 291 1.36 -5.84 21.15
N TYR A 292 2.42 -6.16 20.48
CA TYR A 292 2.42 -6.86 19.19
C TYR A 292 3.49 -7.95 19.17
N SER A 293 3.34 -8.89 18.25
CA SER A 293 4.33 -9.94 17.97
C SER A 293 4.65 -9.99 16.48
N VAL A 294 5.86 -10.45 16.17
CA VAL A 294 6.33 -10.69 14.80
C VAL A 294 6.60 -12.16 14.64
N SER A 295 6.03 -12.78 13.62
CA SER A 295 6.30 -14.17 13.26
C SER A 295 6.59 -14.29 11.78
N THR A 296 7.46 -15.24 11.41
CA THR A 296 7.86 -15.49 10.03
C THR A 296 7.40 -16.86 9.59
N VAL A 297 7.00 -16.96 8.33
CA VAL A 297 6.62 -18.21 7.65
C VAL A 297 7.57 -18.39 6.48
N SER A 298 8.31 -19.51 6.48
CA SER A 298 9.22 -19.87 5.39
C SER A 298 8.54 -20.81 4.38
N ALA A 299 9.19 -21.02 3.24
CA ALA A 299 8.71 -21.94 2.21
C ALA A 299 8.44 -23.37 2.73
N ASP A 300 9.22 -23.81 3.74
CA ASP A 300 9.09 -25.16 4.31
C ASP A 300 7.90 -25.29 5.30
N ASN A 301 7.35 -24.18 5.76
CA ASN A 301 6.30 -24.12 6.80
C ASN A 301 5.07 -23.34 6.34
N LEU A 302 4.86 -23.21 5.03
CA LEU A 302 3.65 -22.58 4.51
C LEU A 302 2.42 -23.39 4.96
N PRO A 303 1.39 -22.74 5.54
CA PRO A 303 0.17 -23.42 5.94
C PRO A 303 -0.56 -24.00 4.72
N GLU A 304 -1.22 -25.14 4.88
CA GLU A 304 -2.06 -25.74 3.82
C GLU A 304 -3.17 -24.76 3.36
N ASN A 305 -3.76 -24.04 4.32
CA ASN A 305 -4.67 -22.94 4.03
C ASN A 305 -3.86 -21.64 3.81
N ARG A 306 -3.68 -21.27 2.55
CA ARG A 306 -2.92 -20.07 2.13
C ARG A 306 -3.79 -18.81 2.03
N ALA A 307 -4.93 -18.75 2.72
CA ALA A 307 -5.93 -17.67 2.56
C ALA A 307 -5.33 -16.26 2.73
N ASN A 308 -4.30 -16.12 3.56
CA ASN A 308 -3.65 -14.84 3.84
C ASN A 308 -2.27 -14.72 3.17
N ILE A 309 -1.92 -15.60 2.23
CA ILE A 309 -0.62 -15.57 1.52
C ILE A 309 -0.90 -15.34 0.05
N ALA A 310 -0.27 -14.31 -0.51
CA ALA A 310 -0.44 -13.96 -1.92
C ALA A 310 -0.07 -15.12 -2.86
N GLU A 311 -0.75 -15.22 -4.00
CA GLU A 311 -0.44 -16.19 -5.03
C GLU A 311 1.02 -16.02 -5.50
N GLY A 312 1.75 -17.11 -5.65
CA GLY A 312 3.15 -17.11 -6.05
C GLY A 312 4.16 -16.81 -4.93
N ALA A 313 3.73 -16.28 -3.78
CA ALA A 313 4.59 -16.07 -2.63
C ALA A 313 4.97 -17.41 -1.97
N ASN A 314 6.19 -17.52 -1.47
CA ASN A 314 6.69 -18.69 -0.77
C ASN A 314 7.29 -18.36 0.62
N GLN A 315 7.20 -17.11 1.04
CA GLN A 315 7.49 -16.67 2.40
C GLN A 315 6.49 -15.59 2.83
N ALA A 316 6.31 -15.44 4.14
CA ALA A 316 5.52 -14.38 4.72
C ALA A 316 6.03 -14.00 6.12
N PHE A 317 5.64 -12.84 6.59
CA PHE A 317 5.70 -12.51 8.01
C PHE A 317 4.38 -11.88 8.46
N ASN A 318 4.08 -12.05 9.74
CA ASN A 318 2.88 -11.50 10.36
C ASN A 318 3.27 -10.52 11.46
N ILE A 319 2.58 -9.40 11.49
CA ILE A 319 2.56 -8.47 12.61
C ILE A 319 1.19 -8.63 13.28
N VAL A 320 1.17 -9.23 14.47
CA VAL A 320 -0.07 -9.59 15.17
C VAL A 320 -0.25 -8.70 16.40
N VAL A 321 -1.37 -8.02 16.48
CA VAL A 321 -1.84 -7.32 17.68
C VAL A 321 -3.01 -8.13 18.24
N ALA A 322 -2.74 -8.93 19.28
CA ALA A 322 -3.72 -9.86 19.84
C ALA A 322 -4.93 -9.13 20.46
N ASP A 323 -4.69 -7.99 21.10
CA ASP A 323 -5.73 -7.13 21.66
C ASP A 323 -5.46 -5.67 21.23
N PRO A 324 -6.05 -5.23 20.10
CA PRO A 324 -5.89 -3.87 19.62
C PRO A 324 -6.31 -2.80 20.62
N SER A 325 -7.36 -3.05 21.40
CA SER A 325 -7.84 -2.11 22.41
C SER A 325 -6.83 -1.92 23.54
N ALA A 326 -6.26 -3.01 24.06
CA ALA A 326 -5.21 -2.97 25.08
C ALA A 326 -3.92 -2.35 24.53
N ALA A 327 -3.64 -2.47 23.24
CA ALA A 327 -2.54 -1.81 22.54
C ALA A 327 -2.79 -0.31 22.29
N GLY A 328 -3.97 0.22 22.63
CA GLY A 328 -4.35 1.61 22.43
C GLY A 328 -4.80 1.94 21.00
N LEU A 329 -5.07 0.93 20.18
CA LEU A 329 -5.61 1.10 18.83
C LEU A 329 -7.14 1.22 18.89
N ASN A 330 -7.66 2.29 18.30
CA ASN A 330 -9.09 2.56 18.23
C ASN A 330 -9.59 2.39 16.79
N PRO A 331 -10.88 2.13 16.59
CA PRO A 331 -11.46 2.10 15.25
C PRO A 331 -11.18 3.38 14.45
N GLY A 332 -10.72 3.18 13.22
CA GLY A 332 -10.30 4.26 12.33
C GLY A 332 -8.83 4.69 12.48
N ASP A 333 -8.12 4.24 13.51
CA ASP A 333 -6.67 4.41 13.58
C ASP A 333 -5.99 3.57 12.51
N THR A 334 -4.81 3.95 12.10
CA THR A 334 -3.96 3.14 11.21
C THR A 334 -2.82 2.52 12.01
N LEU A 335 -2.68 1.21 11.91
CA LEU A 335 -1.47 0.50 12.32
C LEU A 335 -0.48 0.60 11.15
N ARG A 336 0.60 1.37 11.35
CA ARG A 336 1.70 1.51 10.39
C ARG A 336 2.88 0.65 10.80
N VAL A 337 3.37 -0.16 9.87
CA VAL A 337 4.59 -0.94 10.03
C VAL A 337 5.57 -0.59 8.93
N VAL A 338 6.80 -0.25 9.31
CA VAL A 338 7.89 -0.04 8.37
C VAL A 338 8.86 -1.20 8.46
N VAL A 339 9.16 -1.81 7.32
CA VAL A 339 10.10 -2.93 7.22
C VAL A 339 11.15 -2.65 6.15
N GLU A 340 12.32 -3.26 6.31
CA GLU A 340 13.38 -3.25 5.30
C GLU A 340 13.67 -4.67 4.84
N ALA A 341 13.85 -4.81 3.53
CA ALA A 341 14.25 -6.07 2.89
C ALA A 341 15.47 -5.86 2.00
N THR A 342 16.26 -6.90 1.84
CA THR A 342 17.31 -6.97 0.83
C THR A 342 16.71 -7.48 -0.48
N LEU A 343 16.82 -6.69 -1.56
CA LEU A 343 16.54 -7.14 -2.91
C LEU A 343 17.62 -8.10 -3.35
N LEU A 344 17.23 -9.29 -3.74
CA LEU A 344 18.10 -10.29 -4.34
C LEU A 344 18.07 -10.16 -5.87
N GLN A 345 18.95 -10.86 -6.55
CA GLN A 345 18.91 -10.94 -8.01
C GLN A 345 17.70 -11.79 -8.42
N ALA A 346 16.65 -11.13 -8.92
CA ALA A 346 15.44 -11.82 -9.34
C ALA A 346 15.55 -12.34 -10.77
N PRO A 347 15.21 -13.61 -11.03
CA PRO A 347 15.16 -14.17 -12.38
C PRO A 347 14.18 -13.38 -13.28
N ASP A 348 13.03 -12.99 -12.76
CA ASP A 348 11.95 -12.39 -13.52
C ASP A 348 12.00 -10.86 -13.58
N GLN A 349 12.96 -10.23 -12.89
CA GLN A 349 13.18 -8.77 -12.90
C GLN A 349 11.99 -7.91 -12.42
N ASN A 350 10.93 -8.54 -11.92
CA ASN A 350 9.80 -7.92 -11.26
C ASN A 350 9.72 -8.51 -9.86
N ILE A 351 9.85 -7.66 -8.86
CA ILE A 351 9.84 -8.07 -7.46
C ILE A 351 8.54 -7.62 -6.87
N GLU A 352 7.65 -8.59 -6.63
CA GLU A 352 6.34 -8.34 -6.06
C GLU A 352 6.37 -8.55 -4.55
N ASN A 353 5.76 -7.61 -3.82
CA ASN A 353 5.53 -7.74 -2.40
C ASN A 353 4.11 -7.30 -2.06
N SER A 354 3.38 -8.15 -1.34
CA SER A 354 1.95 -7.98 -1.05
C SER A 354 1.69 -7.93 0.44
N VAL A 355 0.63 -7.24 0.84
CA VAL A 355 0.13 -7.22 2.21
C VAL A 355 -1.37 -7.42 2.21
N ASN A 356 -1.89 -8.12 3.20
CA ASN A 356 -3.30 -8.12 3.56
C ASN A 356 -3.47 -7.88 5.06
N GLU A 357 -4.70 -7.58 5.42
CA GLU A 357 -5.14 -7.35 6.78
C GLU A 357 -6.21 -8.38 7.14
N SER A 358 -6.13 -8.94 8.35
CA SER A 358 -7.13 -9.86 8.87
C SER A 358 -7.34 -9.64 10.37
N GLY A 359 -8.43 -10.18 10.88
CA GLY A 359 -8.73 -10.13 12.31
C GLY A 359 -10.01 -10.89 12.65
N ILE A 360 -10.28 -11.00 13.94
CA ILE A 360 -11.41 -11.74 14.47
C ILE A 360 -12.26 -10.82 15.36
N PHE A 361 -13.54 -10.74 15.09
CA PHE A 361 -14.50 -10.08 15.96
C PHE A 361 -15.13 -11.11 16.89
N ARG A 362 -14.66 -11.14 18.15
CA ARG A 362 -15.13 -12.06 19.18
C ARG A 362 -16.23 -11.45 20.02
N ASP A 363 -17.20 -12.28 20.40
CA ASP A 363 -18.13 -11.96 21.46
C ASP A 363 -17.49 -12.30 22.81
N PRO A 364 -17.24 -11.33 23.71
CA PRO A 364 -16.69 -11.62 25.04
C PRO A 364 -17.56 -12.57 25.88
N ALA A 365 -18.87 -12.61 25.62
CA ALA A 365 -19.80 -13.52 26.29
C ALA A 365 -19.84 -14.92 25.67
N GLN A 366 -19.15 -15.16 24.54
CA GLN A 366 -19.15 -16.42 23.80
C GLN A 366 -20.55 -16.93 23.43
N SER A 367 -21.47 -16.03 23.20
CA SER A 367 -22.88 -16.35 22.95
C SER A 367 -23.21 -16.50 21.47
N VAL A 368 -22.35 -16.01 20.58
CA VAL A 368 -22.48 -16.11 19.13
C VAL A 368 -21.11 -16.41 18.53
N ASP A 369 -21.11 -17.02 17.35
CA ASP A 369 -19.88 -17.37 16.63
C ASP A 369 -19.01 -16.15 16.35
N ASP A 370 -17.70 -16.34 16.38
CA ASP A 370 -16.72 -15.35 15.95
C ASP A 370 -16.95 -14.97 14.47
N VAL A 371 -16.60 -13.77 14.11
CA VAL A 371 -16.65 -13.30 12.72
C VAL A 371 -15.25 -12.91 12.29
N ASP A 372 -14.72 -13.65 11.35
CA ASP A 372 -13.43 -13.35 10.74
C ASP A 372 -13.61 -12.33 9.60
N PHE A 373 -12.61 -11.50 9.38
CA PHE A 373 -12.48 -10.72 8.16
C PHE A 373 -11.06 -10.81 7.63
N HIS A 374 -10.92 -10.63 6.33
CA HIS A 374 -9.66 -10.40 5.67
C HIS A 374 -9.86 -9.48 4.47
N THR A 375 -8.88 -8.66 4.17
CA THR A 375 -8.85 -7.84 2.96
C THR A 375 -8.22 -8.61 1.80
N PRO A 376 -8.53 -8.28 0.55
CA PRO A 376 -7.68 -8.61 -0.57
C PRO A 376 -6.25 -8.09 -0.35
N ASN A 377 -5.30 -8.63 -1.11
CA ASN A 377 -3.93 -8.17 -1.07
C ASN A 377 -3.79 -6.78 -1.71
N ASP A 378 -3.05 -5.87 -1.06
CA ASP A 378 -2.46 -4.72 -1.73
C ASP A 378 -1.01 -5.03 -2.10
N LYS A 379 -0.59 -4.63 -3.30
CA LYS A 379 0.67 -5.06 -3.90
C LYS A 379 1.47 -3.89 -4.43
N VAL A 380 2.78 -3.96 -4.22
CA VAL A 380 3.76 -3.09 -4.86
C VAL A 380 4.73 -3.91 -5.71
N VAL A 381 5.26 -3.29 -6.76
CA VAL A 381 6.20 -3.94 -7.68
C VAL A 381 7.42 -3.05 -7.86
N THR A 382 8.60 -3.62 -7.56
CA THR A 382 9.90 -3.03 -7.90
C THR A 382 10.44 -3.70 -9.16
N HIS A 383 10.82 -2.91 -10.15
CA HIS A 383 11.37 -3.40 -11.41
C HIS A 383 12.88 -3.20 -11.42
N ILE A 384 13.61 -4.27 -11.73
CA ILE A 384 15.07 -4.24 -11.88
C ILE A 384 15.49 -4.68 -13.28
N GLY A 385 16.72 -4.40 -13.64
CA GLY A 385 17.32 -4.82 -14.89
C GLY A 385 18.84 -4.79 -14.80
N LYS A 386 19.51 -4.73 -15.94
CA LYS A 386 20.96 -4.77 -16.07
C LYS A 386 21.47 -3.64 -16.93
N ILE A 387 22.66 -3.13 -16.62
CA ILE A 387 23.39 -2.18 -17.47
C ILE A 387 24.69 -2.84 -17.88
N ARG A 388 24.91 -2.97 -19.20
CA ARG A 388 26.12 -3.51 -19.79
C ARG A 388 26.99 -2.36 -20.28
N VAL A 389 28.24 -2.33 -19.84
CA VAL A 389 29.29 -1.49 -20.41
C VAL A 389 30.12 -2.33 -21.36
N ILE A 390 30.29 -1.87 -22.60
CA ILE A 390 31.12 -2.50 -23.61
C ILE A 390 32.28 -1.55 -23.89
N LYS A 391 33.47 -2.00 -23.58
CA LYS A 391 34.69 -1.20 -23.66
C LYS A 391 35.47 -1.50 -24.92
N PHE A 392 35.79 -0.44 -25.66
CA PHE A 392 36.49 -0.51 -26.98
C PHE A 392 37.73 0.38 -27.02
N GLU A 393 38.62 0.08 -27.96
CA GLU A 393 39.57 1.05 -28.46
C GLU A 393 38.86 2.06 -29.39
N GLU A 394 39.12 3.35 -29.22
CA GLU A 394 38.49 4.44 -29.98
C GLU A 394 38.66 4.22 -31.49
N GLY A 395 37.56 4.33 -32.22
CA GLY A 395 37.51 4.16 -33.68
C GLY A 395 37.35 2.70 -34.16
N THR A 396 37.30 1.72 -33.23
CA THR A 396 37.11 0.30 -33.61
C THR A 396 35.68 -0.19 -33.35
N GLU A 397 34.80 0.61 -32.78
CA GLU A 397 33.46 0.22 -32.31
C GLU A 397 32.58 -0.39 -33.41
N ASN A 398 32.76 0.07 -34.64
CA ASN A 398 32.02 -0.39 -35.82
C ASN A 398 32.84 -1.25 -36.76
N ALA A 399 34.04 -1.67 -36.35
CA ALA A 399 34.89 -2.58 -37.15
C ALA A 399 34.30 -3.99 -37.19
N GLU A 400 34.63 -4.77 -38.21
CA GLU A 400 34.24 -6.18 -38.30
C GLU A 400 34.76 -7.00 -37.09
N ASN A 401 35.90 -6.61 -36.53
CA ASN A 401 36.51 -7.17 -35.32
C ASN A 401 36.90 -6.02 -34.38
N PRO A 402 35.96 -5.52 -33.55
CA PRO A 402 36.24 -4.42 -32.64
C PRO A 402 37.25 -4.83 -31.57
N VAL A 403 38.19 -3.93 -31.26
CA VAL A 403 39.19 -4.18 -30.21
C VAL A 403 38.52 -3.94 -28.85
N ARG A 404 38.27 -5.03 -28.11
CA ARG A 404 37.66 -5.01 -26.76
C ARG A 404 38.75 -4.80 -25.71
N LEU A 405 38.43 -4.02 -24.65
CA LEU A 405 39.41 -3.64 -23.65
C LEU A 405 39.02 -4.15 -22.27
N SER A 406 39.85 -4.99 -21.67
CA SER A 406 39.71 -5.48 -20.30
C SER A 406 40.40 -4.56 -19.29
N GLY A 407 40.02 -4.63 -18.01
CA GLY A 407 40.70 -3.96 -16.91
C GLY A 407 40.29 -2.48 -16.70
N ALA A 408 39.28 -1.96 -17.41
CA ALA A 408 38.71 -0.68 -17.13
C ALA A 408 37.80 -0.75 -15.90
N GLU A 409 37.98 0.15 -14.92
CA GLU A 409 37.15 0.21 -13.72
C GLU A 409 36.11 1.32 -13.84
N PHE A 410 34.88 1.01 -13.44
CA PHE A 410 33.73 1.92 -13.52
C PHE A 410 32.97 2.00 -12.21
N GLU A 411 32.41 3.18 -11.95
CA GLU A 411 31.39 3.44 -10.95
C GLU A 411 30.11 3.92 -11.61
N LEU A 412 28.99 3.26 -11.30
CA LEU A 412 27.63 3.65 -11.63
C LEU A 412 27.02 4.36 -10.44
N PHE A 413 26.39 5.51 -10.65
CA PHE A 413 25.75 6.30 -9.59
C PHE A 413 24.52 7.02 -10.13
N ASN A 414 23.64 7.50 -9.22
CA ASN A 414 22.53 8.36 -9.59
C ASN A 414 23.07 9.77 -9.83
N CYS A 415 22.79 10.37 -11.01
CA CYS A 415 23.31 11.70 -11.36
C CYS A 415 22.90 12.79 -10.36
N ALA A 416 21.75 12.64 -9.68
CA ALA A 416 21.27 13.62 -8.69
C ALA A 416 22.02 13.53 -7.33
N ILE A 417 22.68 12.38 -7.05
CA ILE A 417 23.44 12.12 -5.80
C ILE A 417 24.79 11.48 -6.13
N PRO A 418 25.74 12.22 -6.72
CA PRO A 418 26.96 11.68 -7.31
C PRO A 418 27.94 11.05 -6.29
N ASP A 419 27.77 11.33 -5.02
CA ASP A 419 28.61 10.78 -3.95
C ASP A 419 28.18 9.38 -3.50
N THR A 420 26.99 8.92 -3.94
CA THR A 420 26.47 7.59 -3.63
C THR A 420 26.66 6.66 -4.82
N VAL A 421 27.66 5.77 -4.73
CA VAL A 421 27.92 4.78 -5.76
C VAL A 421 26.90 3.65 -5.67
N VAL A 422 26.22 3.37 -6.78
CA VAL A 422 25.23 2.28 -6.91
C VAL A 422 25.93 0.94 -7.13
N ARG A 423 26.89 0.90 -8.06
CA ARG A 423 27.68 -0.30 -8.39
C ARG A 423 29.09 0.09 -8.84
N LYS A 424 30.02 -0.83 -8.60
CA LYS A 424 31.39 -0.77 -9.11
C LYS A 424 31.69 -2.05 -9.86
N GLY A 425 32.59 -1.97 -10.83
CA GLY A 425 33.05 -3.16 -11.52
C GLY A 425 34.17 -2.89 -12.49
N THR A 426 34.73 -3.99 -13.00
CA THR A 426 35.86 -3.98 -13.93
C THR A 426 35.50 -4.76 -15.18
N THR A 427 35.87 -4.27 -16.36
CA THR A 427 35.65 -4.99 -17.64
C THR A 427 36.47 -6.26 -17.69
N GLY A 428 35.82 -7.38 -18.06
CA GLY A 428 36.45 -8.70 -18.23
C GLY A 428 37.27 -8.81 -19.54
N GLU A 429 37.78 -10.00 -19.81
CA GLU A 429 38.63 -10.29 -20.99
C GLU A 429 37.91 -10.00 -22.32
N ASN A 430 36.59 -10.16 -22.34
CA ASN A 430 35.71 -9.82 -23.47
C ASN A 430 35.43 -8.32 -23.62
N GLY A 431 36.00 -7.46 -22.75
CA GLY A 431 35.76 -6.03 -22.70
C GLY A 431 34.37 -5.64 -22.20
N GLU A 432 33.64 -6.55 -21.53
CA GLU A 432 32.31 -6.28 -21.01
C GLU A 432 32.32 -6.21 -19.48
N LEU A 433 31.48 -5.32 -18.95
CA LEU A 433 31.10 -5.24 -17.55
C LEU A 433 29.57 -5.23 -17.46
N LEU A 434 29.01 -6.11 -16.66
CA LEU A 434 27.57 -6.19 -16.43
C LEU A 434 27.24 -5.78 -15.00
N PHE A 435 26.52 -4.68 -14.86
CA PHE A 435 25.91 -4.30 -13.60
C PHE A 435 24.53 -4.94 -13.48
N GLU A 436 24.30 -5.71 -12.42
CA GLU A 436 23.07 -6.45 -12.18
C GLU A 436 22.25 -5.84 -11.04
N GLY A 437 20.95 -6.14 -11.01
CA GLY A 437 20.03 -5.67 -9.96
C GLY A 437 19.89 -4.14 -9.95
N ILE A 438 19.92 -3.51 -11.12
CA ILE A 438 19.77 -2.07 -11.25
C ILE A 438 18.29 -1.74 -11.36
N HIS A 439 17.82 -0.83 -10.52
CA HIS A 439 16.44 -0.34 -10.54
C HIS A 439 16.17 0.39 -11.86
N VAL A 440 14.97 0.20 -12.42
CA VAL A 440 14.56 0.95 -13.62
C VAL A 440 14.36 2.43 -13.31
N THR A 441 14.45 3.27 -14.33
CA THR A 441 14.38 4.73 -14.20
C THR A 441 12.99 5.31 -14.41
N ASP A 442 12.08 4.53 -15.03
CA ASP A 442 10.72 4.94 -15.41
C ASP A 442 9.63 4.38 -14.47
N TRP A 443 10.02 3.81 -13.33
CA TRP A 443 9.12 3.30 -12.30
C TRP A 443 9.80 3.37 -10.93
N VAL A 444 9.29 4.17 -10.03
CA VAL A 444 9.91 4.48 -8.73
C VAL A 444 8.81 4.59 -7.68
N ASN A 445 9.00 3.94 -6.53
CA ASN A 445 8.02 3.92 -5.44
C ASN A 445 6.63 3.46 -5.92
N ASN A 446 6.60 2.41 -6.75
CA ASN A 446 5.40 1.82 -7.33
C ASN A 446 4.56 2.77 -8.21
N GLU A 447 5.19 3.77 -8.81
CA GLU A 447 4.52 4.69 -9.75
C GLU A 447 5.48 5.18 -10.85
N ALA A 448 4.91 5.66 -11.96
CA ALA A 448 5.70 6.32 -12.97
C ALA A 448 6.11 7.72 -12.45
N PRO A 449 7.41 8.05 -12.34
CA PRO A 449 7.84 9.35 -11.90
C PRO A 449 7.52 10.42 -12.95
N THR A 450 7.37 11.68 -12.53
CA THR A 450 7.18 12.82 -13.46
C THR A 450 8.38 13.06 -14.35
N GLU A 451 9.58 12.76 -13.84
CA GLU A 451 10.84 12.77 -14.58
C GLU A 451 11.58 11.48 -14.25
N ASN A 452 12.09 10.79 -15.27
CA ASN A 452 12.85 9.57 -15.07
C ASN A 452 14.09 9.83 -14.21
N VAL A 453 14.39 8.92 -13.29
CA VAL A 453 15.69 8.89 -12.61
C VAL A 453 16.77 8.65 -13.66
N ARG A 454 17.94 9.23 -13.49
CA ARG A 454 19.05 9.09 -14.43
C ARG A 454 20.28 8.56 -13.75
N TYR A 455 20.90 7.57 -14.37
CA TYR A 455 22.19 7.08 -13.94
C TYR A 455 23.32 7.80 -14.69
N CYS A 456 24.45 7.89 -14.01
CA CYS A 456 25.71 8.40 -14.52
C CYS A 456 26.79 7.32 -14.34
N LEU A 457 27.70 7.24 -15.31
CA LEU A 457 28.81 6.30 -15.30
C LEU A 457 30.14 7.05 -15.35
N ARG A 458 31.04 6.73 -14.45
CA ARG A 458 32.38 7.30 -14.36
C ARG A 458 33.42 6.22 -14.50
N GLU A 459 34.39 6.38 -15.41
CA GLU A 459 35.57 5.55 -15.45
C GLU A 459 36.52 5.99 -14.34
N THR A 460 36.89 5.11 -13.41
CA THR A 460 37.82 5.40 -12.33
C THR A 460 39.24 5.04 -12.70
N LYS A 461 39.42 4.00 -13.55
CA LYS A 461 40.71 3.59 -14.07
C LYS A 461 40.56 3.10 -15.51
N ALA A 462 41.48 3.56 -16.40
CA ALA A 462 41.54 3.09 -17.77
C ALA A 462 42.27 1.75 -17.86
N PRO A 463 42.04 0.97 -18.95
CA PRO A 463 42.87 -0.18 -19.29
C PRO A 463 44.36 0.21 -19.43
N ASP A 464 45.27 -0.74 -19.17
CA ASP A 464 46.71 -0.50 -19.34
C ASP A 464 47.03 -0.12 -20.79
N GLY A 465 47.76 0.98 -20.97
CA GLY A 465 48.13 1.51 -22.29
C GLY A 465 47.10 2.45 -22.92
N TYR A 466 46.05 2.79 -22.19
CA TYR A 466 44.98 3.69 -22.65
C TYR A 466 44.83 4.93 -21.77
N THR A 467 44.30 5.98 -22.36
CA THR A 467 44.03 7.24 -21.65
C THR A 467 42.63 7.18 -21.02
N LYS A 468 42.53 7.51 -19.72
CA LYS A 468 41.27 7.52 -19.00
C LYS A 468 40.28 8.53 -19.61
N VAL A 469 39.01 8.12 -19.73
CA VAL A 469 37.90 9.04 -20.02
C VAL A 469 37.63 9.86 -18.75
N ASN A 470 37.80 11.17 -18.82
CA ASN A 470 37.56 12.06 -17.69
C ASN A 470 36.11 12.53 -17.60
N ASP A 471 35.38 12.48 -18.70
CA ASP A 471 33.99 12.90 -18.76
C ASP A 471 33.09 11.84 -18.16
N VAL A 472 32.10 12.29 -17.40
CA VAL A 472 31.03 11.43 -16.89
C VAL A 472 30.04 11.17 -18.02
N ILE A 473 29.68 9.93 -18.24
CA ILE A 473 28.61 9.56 -19.16
C ILE A 473 27.31 9.75 -18.42
N GLU A 474 26.55 10.73 -18.84
CA GLU A 474 25.30 11.16 -18.19
C GLU A 474 24.05 10.63 -18.91
N ASN A 475 22.90 10.78 -18.28
CA ASN A 475 21.58 10.53 -18.87
C ASN A 475 21.37 9.06 -19.27
N ILE A 476 21.89 8.11 -18.48
CA ILE A 476 21.64 6.70 -18.69
C ILE A 476 20.27 6.36 -18.11
N GLU A 477 19.37 5.93 -18.96
CA GLU A 477 18.04 5.43 -18.58
C GLU A 477 17.98 3.92 -18.79
N LEU A 478 17.44 3.21 -17.80
CA LEU A 478 17.07 1.79 -17.87
C LEU A 478 15.56 1.71 -17.75
N LEU A 479 14.88 1.41 -18.84
CA LEU A 479 13.42 1.43 -18.90
C LEU A 479 12.83 0.03 -18.72
N ARG A 480 11.61 -0.05 -18.21
CA ARG A 480 10.84 -1.31 -18.14
C ARG A 480 10.68 -1.98 -19.50
N ALA A 481 10.67 -1.20 -20.57
CA ALA A 481 10.56 -1.67 -21.94
C ALA A 481 11.88 -2.10 -22.57
N ASP A 482 13.02 -1.79 -21.96
CA ASP A 482 14.33 -2.19 -22.49
C ASP A 482 14.46 -3.72 -22.51
N GLN A 483 14.96 -4.26 -23.61
CA GLN A 483 15.20 -5.69 -23.78
C GLN A 483 16.56 -5.94 -24.40
N GLY A 484 17.21 -7.00 -23.94
CA GLY A 484 18.48 -7.46 -24.49
C GLY A 484 18.77 -8.88 -24.02
N THR A 485 19.83 -9.45 -24.54
CA THR A 485 20.23 -10.83 -24.21
C THR A 485 21.49 -10.83 -23.39
N VAL A 486 21.54 -11.70 -22.39
CA VAL A 486 22.75 -12.05 -21.64
C VAL A 486 22.96 -13.56 -21.69
N THR A 487 24.21 -13.99 -21.71
CA THR A 487 24.56 -15.42 -21.56
C THR A 487 24.75 -15.69 -20.07
N SER A 488 24.03 -16.65 -19.53
CA SER A 488 24.02 -16.96 -18.09
C SER A 488 24.18 -18.46 -17.86
N GLY A 489 24.95 -18.81 -16.83
CA GLY A 489 25.08 -20.18 -16.29
C GLY A 489 26.07 -21.08 -16.98
N GLU A 490 26.30 -22.26 -16.34
CA GLU A 490 27.08 -23.38 -16.91
C GLU A 490 26.27 -24.00 -18.05
N GLY A 491 26.51 -23.57 -19.28
CA GLY A 491 25.81 -24.08 -20.47
C GLY A 491 25.47 -23.03 -21.49
N GLU A 492 25.96 -21.79 -21.34
CA GLU A 492 25.79 -20.69 -22.30
C GLU A 492 24.33 -20.46 -22.76
N GLN A 493 23.39 -20.57 -21.85
CA GLN A 493 22.00 -20.22 -22.19
C GLN A 493 21.86 -18.71 -22.34
N THR A 494 21.38 -18.28 -23.49
CA THR A 494 21.04 -16.91 -23.76
C THR A 494 19.63 -16.63 -23.21
N VAL A 495 19.53 -15.72 -22.27
CA VAL A 495 18.25 -15.29 -21.69
C VAL A 495 17.96 -13.83 -22.07
N THR A 496 16.69 -13.55 -22.36
CA THR A 496 16.23 -12.17 -22.57
C THR A 496 15.98 -11.51 -21.23
N VAL A 497 16.57 -10.34 -21.04
CA VAL A 497 16.48 -9.59 -19.80
C VAL A 497 16.23 -8.11 -20.11
N ARG A 498 15.83 -7.35 -19.10
CA ARG A 498 15.81 -5.89 -19.18
C ARG A 498 17.24 -5.38 -19.16
N LEU A 499 17.70 -4.83 -20.28
CA LEU A 499 19.12 -4.54 -20.50
C LEU A 499 19.32 -3.22 -21.24
N LYS A 500 20.13 -2.33 -20.66
CA LYS A 500 20.71 -1.17 -21.30
C LYS A 500 22.18 -1.43 -21.64
N SER A 501 22.59 -1.28 -22.89
CA SER A 501 24.00 -1.41 -23.29
C SER A 501 24.60 -0.04 -23.61
N LEU A 502 25.82 0.17 -23.16
CA LEU A 502 26.61 1.40 -23.31
C LEU A 502 27.94 1.08 -23.96
N ASN A 503 28.28 1.75 -25.05
CA ASN A 503 29.59 1.67 -25.68
C ASN A 503 30.49 2.77 -25.13
N VAL A 504 31.65 2.42 -24.61
CA VAL A 504 32.61 3.36 -24.03
C VAL A 504 33.99 3.07 -24.64
N SER A 505 34.63 4.06 -25.26
CA SER A 505 35.93 3.91 -25.90
C SER A 505 37.03 4.65 -25.15
N ASN A 506 38.25 4.13 -25.21
CA ASN A 506 39.46 4.82 -24.77
C ASN A 506 40.46 4.92 -25.94
N ARG A 507 41.21 6.02 -25.93
CA ARG A 507 42.27 6.26 -26.87
C ARG A 507 43.59 5.62 -26.39
N PRO A 508 44.35 4.96 -27.26
CA PRO A 508 45.70 4.49 -26.92
C PRO A 508 46.60 5.67 -26.48
N THR A 509 47.42 5.47 -25.46
CA THR A 509 48.33 6.51 -24.97
C THR A 509 49.37 6.92 -26.03
N SER A 510 49.72 6.01 -26.96
CA SER A 510 50.62 6.26 -28.08
C SER A 510 50.04 7.24 -29.12
N GLU A 511 48.71 7.40 -29.16
CA GLU A 511 47.99 8.27 -30.08
C GLU A 511 47.63 9.62 -29.45
N VAL A 512 47.88 9.79 -28.17
CA VAL A 512 47.65 11.11 -27.53
C VAL A 512 48.64 12.09 -28.13
N PRO A 513 48.22 13.14 -28.82
CA PRO A 513 49.12 14.15 -29.36
C PRO A 513 49.97 14.72 -28.23
N ILE A 514 51.27 14.42 -28.26
CA ILE A 514 52.20 15.11 -27.36
C ILE A 514 52.12 16.56 -27.75
N LEU A 515 51.50 17.39 -26.94
CA LEU A 515 51.54 18.86 -27.14
C LEU A 515 53.03 19.22 -27.30
N PRO A 516 53.42 19.81 -28.41
CA PRO A 516 54.79 20.23 -28.55
C PRO A 516 55.13 21.06 -27.31
N SER A 517 56.23 20.71 -26.63
CA SER A 517 56.69 21.47 -25.48
C SER A 517 57.15 22.84 -26.02
N THR A 518 56.19 23.77 -26.18
CA THR A 518 56.44 25.13 -26.66
C THR A 518 57.26 25.93 -25.66
N GLY A 519 57.61 25.38 -24.52
CA GLY A 519 58.33 26.07 -23.45
C GLY A 519 59.85 26.12 -23.60
N GLY A 520 60.49 25.10 -24.24
CA GLY A 520 61.95 25.04 -24.28
C GLY A 520 62.58 25.66 -25.53
N MET A 521 62.18 25.16 -26.72
CA MET A 521 62.76 25.62 -27.99
C MET A 521 62.27 27.01 -28.39
N GLY A 522 61.02 27.36 -28.11
CA GLY A 522 60.50 28.70 -28.43
C GLY A 522 61.18 29.81 -27.63
N ILE A 523 61.46 29.59 -26.35
CA ILE A 523 62.20 30.55 -25.50
C ILE A 523 63.65 30.65 -26.00
N LEU A 524 64.29 29.55 -26.41
CA LEU A 524 65.66 29.57 -26.89
C LEU A 524 65.79 30.35 -28.23
N LEU A 525 64.85 30.19 -29.14
CA LEU A 525 64.79 30.96 -30.40
C LEU A 525 64.51 32.43 -30.12
N VAL A 526 63.60 32.78 -29.27
CA VAL A 526 63.34 34.22 -28.88
C VAL A 526 64.55 34.82 -28.21
N ALA A 527 65.26 34.07 -27.33
CA ALA A 527 66.47 34.55 -26.67
C ALA A 527 67.62 34.74 -27.72
N LEU A 528 67.79 33.84 -28.69
CA LEU A 528 68.79 33.98 -29.76
C LEU A 528 68.47 35.17 -30.70
N PHE A 529 67.21 35.36 -31.05
CA PHE A 529 66.81 36.54 -31.85
C PHE A 529 66.98 37.82 -31.04
N GLY A 530 66.61 37.82 -29.76
CA GLY A 530 66.84 38.98 -28.88
C GLY A 530 68.30 39.36 -28.74
N LEU A 531 69.18 38.35 -28.51
CA LEU A 531 70.62 38.59 -28.48
C LEU A 531 71.18 39.06 -29.80
N GLY A 532 70.71 38.57 -30.96
CA GLY A 532 71.05 39.04 -32.28
C GLY A 532 70.71 40.50 -32.52
N ILE A 533 69.56 40.95 -32.10
CA ILE A 533 69.11 42.35 -32.23
C ILE A 533 69.99 43.25 -31.30
N ILE A 534 70.28 42.82 -30.06
CA ILE A 534 71.13 43.56 -29.14
C ILE A 534 72.56 43.71 -29.70
N ALA A 535 73.13 42.57 -30.16
CA ALA A 535 74.46 42.54 -30.78
C ALA A 535 74.53 43.46 -32.05
N GLY A 536 73.50 43.36 -32.93
CA GLY A 536 73.35 44.20 -34.08
C GLY A 536 73.24 45.67 -33.73
N GLY A 537 72.45 46.01 -32.72
CA GLY A 537 72.30 47.36 -32.20
C GLY A 537 73.60 47.94 -31.62
N VAL A 538 74.33 47.20 -30.85
CA VAL A 538 75.63 47.61 -30.31
C VAL A 538 76.68 47.74 -31.42
N TYR A 539 76.67 46.84 -32.38
CA TYR A 539 77.58 46.98 -33.55
C TYR A 539 77.28 48.24 -34.39
N ALA A 540 76.00 48.51 -34.65
CA ALA A 540 75.58 49.71 -35.39
C ALA A 540 75.93 51.01 -34.60
N ALA A 541 75.74 51.04 -33.28
CA ALA A 541 76.09 52.15 -32.42
C ALA A 541 77.61 52.41 -32.44
N ARG A 542 78.43 51.40 -32.33
CA ARG A 542 79.91 51.48 -32.40
C ARG A 542 80.36 51.97 -33.74
N ARG A 543 79.77 51.58 -34.85
CA ARG A 543 80.11 52.01 -36.20
C ARG A 543 79.76 53.47 -36.45
N ASN A 544 78.68 53.92 -35.87
CA ASN A 544 78.28 55.32 -35.98
C ASN A 544 79.12 56.29 -35.08
N SER A 545 79.60 55.78 -33.88
CA SER A 545 80.50 56.53 -33.03
C SER A 545 81.95 56.63 -33.53
N ALA A 546 82.33 55.81 -34.52
CA ALA A 546 83.66 55.86 -35.16
C ALA A 546 83.69 56.82 -36.39
N LYS A 547 82.56 57.46 -36.72
CA LYS A 547 82.43 58.40 -37.81
C LYS A 547 82.07 59.85 -37.38
N ALA A 548 82.10 60.13 -36.05
CA ALA A 548 81.95 61.46 -35.48
C ALA A 548 83.31 62.05 -35.08
#